data_58a6e4d0fd10090031ff6ae62b6625eb
#
_entry.id   58a6e4d0fd10090031ff6ae62b6625eb
#
_cell.length_a   1.000
_cell.length_b   1.000
_cell.length_c   1.000
_cell.angle_alpha   90.00
_cell.angle_beta   90.00
_cell.angle_gamma   90.00
#
_symmetry.space_group_name_H-M   'P 1'
#
loop_
_entity.id
_entity.type
_entity.pdbx_description
1 polymer ?
#
loop_
_entity_poly.entity_id
_entity_poly.type
_entity_poly.pdbx_seq_one_letter_code
_entity_poly.pdbx_strand_id
1 'polypeptide(L)'
;MTEEFVPTGATVSVFANFLVWSLLDAVDGKMATLALVSRPASVLPKISKGCCRPAVLSVSSVVPVHQRKLHHAVIPKGKGGRSSSSGIAATVFGATGFLGRYVVSRLGRIGSQIVVPHRCDQYDTMYFKPMGDLGQIILMEWNARDKDSIRRALENSNVVINLVGKEWETKNYRFEDVFVSIPQQIAKATREAGITKFIHMSHLNADIRSSSKYLRNKAVGENAVRDEFPDAIIMKPSEMFGREDRFFNYYANMRWFGNAIPLMDLGKKTVKQPIHVVDVAKAIISAVRDPEANGKTYALVGPNRYLLHDLVEYIYGVAHRRFTPYPLPRPLFQLATKIFAMNPFEPWTTQDKVERFHITDMQYPGLPGLEDLGISPSTVEQRSIEILRRHRKSRYLETELEATKPAKTVNF
;
A
#
# COMPACT_ATOMS: atom_id res chain seq x y z
N MET A 1 -3.87 2.65 -48.19
CA MET A 1 -2.58 3.32 -48.12
C MET A 1 -2.11 3.21 -46.68
N THR A 2 -1.27 2.24 -46.42
CA THR A 2 -0.68 1.95 -45.11
C THR A 2 0.74 2.55 -45.12
N GLU A 3 0.93 3.69 -44.48
CA GLU A 3 2.28 4.23 -44.26
C GLU A 3 2.93 3.48 -43.08
N GLU A 4 3.95 2.71 -43.41
CA GLU A 4 4.88 2.13 -42.42
C GLU A 4 5.76 3.26 -41.86
N PHE A 5 5.63 3.50 -40.58
CA PHE A 5 6.44 4.45 -39.82
C PHE A 5 7.78 3.81 -39.45
N VAL A 6 8.83 4.13 -40.19
CA VAL A 6 10.21 3.77 -39.88
C VAL A 6 10.77 4.80 -38.88
N PRO A 7 11.22 4.41 -37.67
CA PRO A 7 11.79 5.37 -36.72
C PRO A 7 13.14 5.89 -37.24
N THR A 8 13.23 7.19 -37.43
CA THR A 8 14.47 7.88 -37.82
C THR A 8 15.53 7.78 -36.74
N GLY A 9 16.79 7.60 -37.10
CA GLY A 9 17.94 7.34 -36.22
C GLY A 9 18.20 8.40 -35.12
N ALA A 10 17.54 9.55 -35.17
CA ALA A 10 17.61 10.58 -34.12
C ALA A 10 16.97 10.17 -32.77
N THR A 11 15.95 9.31 -32.81
CA THR A 11 15.27 8.85 -31.61
C THR A 11 16.08 7.85 -30.80
N VAL A 12 16.92 7.05 -31.44
CA VAL A 12 17.78 6.07 -30.78
C VAL A 12 18.95 6.75 -30.06
N SER A 13 19.48 7.85 -30.62
CA SER A 13 20.60 8.60 -30.04
C SER A 13 20.19 9.35 -28.75
N VAL A 14 18.97 9.85 -28.69
CA VAL A 14 18.43 10.52 -27.48
C VAL A 14 18.25 9.52 -26.34
N PHE A 15 17.82 8.28 -26.65
CA PHE A 15 17.68 7.23 -25.65
C PHE A 15 19.03 6.75 -25.11
N ALA A 16 20.04 6.63 -25.97
CA ALA A 16 21.39 6.21 -25.57
C ALA A 16 22.07 7.26 -24.68
N ASN A 17 21.97 8.54 -25.04
CA ASN A 17 22.54 9.64 -24.24
C ASN A 17 21.83 9.81 -22.89
N PHE A 18 20.55 9.49 -22.79
CA PHE A 18 19.81 9.57 -21.55
C PHE A 18 20.17 8.44 -20.58
N LEU A 19 20.39 7.23 -21.07
CA LEU A 19 20.86 6.10 -20.27
C LEU A 19 22.24 6.36 -19.66
N VAL A 20 23.14 7.01 -20.40
CA VAL A 20 24.47 7.39 -19.92
C VAL A 20 24.38 8.49 -18.84
N TRP A 21 23.49 9.46 -19.01
CA TRP A 21 23.31 10.54 -18.02
C TRP A 21 22.69 10.05 -16.72
N SER A 22 21.70 9.15 -16.76
CA SER A 22 21.10 8.59 -15.56
C SER A 22 22.04 7.67 -14.76
N LEU A 23 23.02 7.08 -15.42
CA LEU A 23 24.09 6.31 -14.79
C LEU A 23 25.15 7.21 -14.13
N LEU A 24 25.44 8.37 -14.70
CA LEU A 24 26.39 9.34 -14.14
C LEU A 24 25.84 10.03 -12.88
N ASP A 25 24.57 10.44 -12.86
CA ASP A 25 23.93 11.00 -11.66
C ASP A 25 23.83 10.01 -10.49
N ALA A 26 23.80 8.70 -10.78
CA ALA A 26 23.80 7.66 -9.75
C ALA A 26 25.19 7.44 -9.10
N VAL A 27 26.27 7.85 -9.78
CA VAL A 27 27.66 7.69 -9.30
C VAL A 27 28.11 8.88 -8.46
N ASP A 28 27.67 10.10 -8.77
CA ASP A 28 28.13 11.32 -8.08
C ASP A 28 27.42 11.60 -6.73
N GLY A 29 26.36 10.83 -6.38
CA GLY A 29 25.56 11.07 -5.18
C GLY A 29 26.03 10.39 -3.87
N LYS A 30 27.12 9.61 -3.85
CA LYS A 30 27.56 8.87 -2.65
C LYS A 30 29.08 8.78 -2.48
N MET A 31 29.68 9.87 -2.15
CA MET A 31 30.95 9.91 -1.40
C MET A 31 30.73 10.64 -0.08
N ALA A 32 30.19 9.96 0.90
CA ALA A 32 30.19 10.42 2.29
C ALA A 32 30.60 9.29 3.22
N THR A 33 31.90 9.30 3.55
CA THR A 33 32.55 8.91 4.83
C THR A 33 32.09 7.64 5.53
N LEU A 34 32.82 6.57 5.30
CA LEU A 34 32.99 5.44 6.24
C LEU A 34 33.95 5.88 7.36
N ALA A 35 33.43 6.25 8.52
CA ALA A 35 34.20 6.34 9.75
C ALA A 35 34.16 4.98 10.47
N LEU A 36 35.28 4.28 10.45
CA LEU A 36 35.57 3.09 11.26
C LEU A 36 35.68 3.52 12.74
N VAL A 37 34.69 3.15 13.56
CA VAL A 37 34.79 3.19 15.01
C VAL A 37 35.05 1.80 15.52
N SER A 38 36.29 1.53 15.89
CA SER A 38 36.75 0.36 16.63
C SER A 38 36.25 0.42 18.07
N ARG A 39 35.51 -0.61 18.50
CA ARG A 39 35.15 -0.80 19.92
C ARG A 39 36.21 -1.67 20.62
N PRO A 40 36.65 -1.34 21.85
CA PRO A 40 37.50 -2.19 22.63
C PRO A 40 36.75 -3.34 23.32
N ALA A 41 37.40 -4.46 23.40
CA ALA A 41 36.96 -5.64 24.12
C ALA A 41 36.85 -5.39 25.63
N SER A 42 35.73 -5.68 26.26
CA SER A 42 35.56 -5.72 27.70
C SER A 42 35.47 -7.15 28.21
N VAL A 43 36.32 -7.39 29.14
CA VAL A 43 36.65 -8.50 30.02
C VAL A 43 35.41 -9.18 30.64
N LEU A 44 35.36 -10.52 30.52
CA LEU A 44 34.40 -11.39 31.23
C LEU A 44 34.98 -11.78 32.62
N PRO A 45 34.18 -11.73 33.69
CA PRO A 45 34.59 -12.39 34.95
C PRO A 45 34.21 -13.87 34.95
N LYS A 46 35.18 -14.68 35.37
CA LYS A 46 35.03 -16.12 35.65
C LYS A 46 34.18 -16.30 36.91
N ILE A 47 33.11 -17.10 36.80
CA ILE A 47 32.37 -17.59 37.98
C ILE A 47 32.59 -19.13 38.07
N SER A 48 32.94 -19.50 39.30
CA SER A 48 33.31 -20.82 39.75
C SER A 48 32.18 -21.85 39.73
N LYS A 49 32.57 -23.08 39.48
CA LYS A 49 31.75 -24.29 39.53
C LYS A 49 31.30 -24.61 40.97
N GLY A 50 30.00 -24.55 41.21
CA GLY A 50 29.36 -25.14 42.39
C GLY A 50 28.48 -26.32 41.98
N CYS A 51 28.81 -27.47 42.51
CA CYS A 51 28.14 -28.75 42.27
C CYS A 51 26.85 -28.84 43.09
N CYS A 52 25.68 -28.99 42.44
CA CYS A 52 24.46 -29.51 43.09
C CYS A 52 23.65 -30.35 42.13
N ARG A 53 23.31 -31.55 42.58
CA ARG A 53 22.57 -32.63 41.91
C ARG A 53 21.14 -32.22 41.53
N PRO A 54 20.56 -32.76 40.45
CA PRO A 54 19.17 -32.47 40.07
C PRO A 54 18.20 -33.32 40.88
N ALA A 55 17.29 -32.68 41.54
CA ALA A 55 16.06 -33.31 42.02
C ALA A 55 15.07 -33.37 40.84
N VAL A 56 14.73 -34.59 40.44
CA VAL A 56 13.66 -34.87 39.50
C VAL A 56 12.33 -34.63 40.21
N LEU A 57 11.69 -33.52 39.91
CA LEU A 57 10.27 -33.31 40.20
C LEU A 57 9.54 -33.19 38.85
N SER A 58 8.95 -34.31 38.45
CA SER A 58 7.93 -34.36 37.41
C SER A 58 6.68 -33.66 37.90
N VAL A 59 6.52 -32.41 37.55
CA VAL A 59 5.23 -31.75 37.64
C VAL A 59 4.83 -31.36 36.22
N SER A 60 4.05 -32.21 35.60
CA SER A 60 3.22 -31.85 34.45
C SER A 60 2.10 -30.90 34.94
N SER A 61 2.45 -29.68 35.25
CA SER A 61 1.46 -28.61 35.31
C SER A 61 1.16 -28.21 33.89
N VAL A 62 0.12 -28.83 33.34
CA VAL A 62 -0.65 -28.20 32.25
C VAL A 62 -1.10 -26.85 32.79
N VAL A 63 -0.31 -25.81 32.50
CA VAL A 63 -0.75 -24.45 32.74
C VAL A 63 -2.01 -24.32 31.91
N PRO A 64 -3.21 -24.13 32.50
CA PRO A 64 -4.39 -23.87 31.71
C PRO A 64 -4.05 -22.63 30.89
N VAL A 65 -4.05 -22.78 29.55
CA VAL A 65 -4.05 -21.64 28.65
C VAL A 65 -5.28 -20.83 29.10
N HIS A 66 -5.01 -19.82 29.90
CA HIS A 66 -6.03 -18.88 30.28
C HIS A 66 -6.49 -18.29 28.98
N GLN A 67 -7.62 -18.79 28.47
CA GLN A 67 -8.36 -18.07 27.42
C GLN A 67 -8.65 -16.72 28.05
N ARG A 68 -7.75 -15.78 27.84
CA ARG A 68 -8.03 -14.39 28.14
C ARG A 68 -9.25 -14.08 27.28
N LYS A 69 -10.43 -14.19 27.87
CA LYS A 69 -11.64 -13.60 27.32
C LYS A 69 -11.20 -12.22 26.96
N LEU A 70 -11.39 -11.83 25.68
CA LEU A 70 -11.18 -10.47 25.20
C LEU A 70 -11.93 -9.54 26.15
N HIS A 71 -11.22 -9.16 27.21
CA HIS A 71 -11.84 -8.50 28.32
C HIS A 71 -12.05 -7.11 27.89
N HIS A 72 -13.23 -6.80 28.14
CA HIS A 72 -13.70 -5.47 28.15
C HIS A 72 -13.64 -4.95 26.72
N ALA A 73 -14.58 -5.46 25.92
CA ALA A 73 -15.13 -4.66 24.88
C ALA A 73 -15.00 -3.24 25.38
N VAL A 74 -14.05 -2.49 24.82
CA VAL A 74 -13.82 -1.13 25.25
C VAL A 74 -15.17 -0.46 25.08
N ILE A 75 -15.88 -0.31 26.19
CA ILE A 75 -17.28 0.14 26.17
C ILE A 75 -17.25 1.54 25.58
N PRO A 76 -18.05 1.80 24.54
CA PRO A 76 -18.12 3.14 23.99
C PRO A 76 -18.48 4.16 25.09
N LYS A 77 -17.65 5.20 25.24
CA LYS A 77 -17.85 6.25 26.25
C LYS A 77 -17.63 7.61 25.62
N GLY A 78 -18.47 8.57 25.96
CA GLY A 78 -18.35 9.95 25.52
C GLY A 78 -19.24 10.28 24.31
N LYS A 79 -19.21 11.54 23.87
CA LYS A 79 -20.06 12.09 22.79
C LYS A 79 -19.53 11.81 21.37
N GLY A 80 -18.50 10.98 21.23
CA GLY A 80 -17.77 10.78 19.98
C GLY A 80 -16.61 11.79 19.82
N GLY A 81 -15.66 11.45 18.94
CA GLY A 81 -14.46 12.25 18.70
C GLY A 81 -13.18 11.65 19.28
N ARG A 82 -12.06 12.37 19.15
CA ARG A 82 -10.71 11.87 19.45
C ARG A 82 -10.55 11.43 20.92
N SER A 83 -11.06 12.22 21.85
CA SER A 83 -10.93 11.95 23.31
C SER A 83 -12.03 11.05 23.87
N SER A 84 -12.91 10.52 23.03
CA SER A 84 -13.91 9.53 23.44
C SER A 84 -13.41 8.11 23.16
N SER A 85 -14.02 7.11 23.80
CA SER A 85 -13.76 5.71 23.51
C SER A 85 -14.80 5.17 22.53
N SER A 86 -14.37 4.68 21.35
CA SER A 86 -15.27 4.10 20.35
C SER A 86 -15.64 2.64 20.60
N GLY A 87 -14.99 1.96 21.55
CA GLY A 87 -15.12 0.53 21.71
C GLY A 87 -14.32 -0.32 20.72
N ILE A 88 -13.55 0.32 19.86
CA ILE A 88 -12.73 -0.35 18.84
C ILE A 88 -11.27 -0.34 19.30
N ALA A 89 -10.69 -1.52 19.41
CA ALA A 89 -9.27 -1.74 19.60
C ALA A 89 -8.73 -2.44 18.33
N ALA A 90 -8.06 -1.69 17.45
CA ALA A 90 -7.66 -2.18 16.16
C ALA A 90 -6.14 -2.38 16.06
N THR A 91 -5.70 -3.55 15.57
CA THR A 91 -4.31 -3.73 15.11
C THR A 91 -4.23 -3.51 13.61
N VAL A 92 -3.38 -2.57 13.18
CA VAL A 92 -3.21 -2.22 11.77
C VAL A 92 -1.83 -2.63 11.29
N PHE A 93 -1.73 -3.79 10.64
CA PHE A 93 -0.50 -4.23 9.99
C PHE A 93 -0.28 -3.46 8.68
N GLY A 94 0.95 -3.01 8.45
CA GLY A 94 1.26 -2.19 7.27
C GLY A 94 0.79 -0.73 7.37
N ALA A 95 0.56 -0.22 8.58
CA ALA A 95 0.12 1.15 8.82
C ALA A 95 1.08 2.22 8.27
N THR A 96 2.37 1.94 8.21
CA THR A 96 3.40 2.86 7.68
C THR A 96 3.29 3.09 6.17
N GLY A 97 2.50 2.28 5.47
CA GLY A 97 2.21 2.44 4.05
C GLY A 97 1.29 3.61 3.72
N PHE A 98 1.07 3.83 2.42
CA PHE A 98 0.23 4.91 1.90
C PHE A 98 -1.19 4.91 2.51
N LEU A 99 -1.95 3.81 2.35
CA LEU A 99 -3.32 3.71 2.88
C LEU A 99 -3.35 3.71 4.41
N GLY A 100 -2.37 3.06 5.05
CA GLY A 100 -2.34 2.88 6.50
C GLY A 100 -2.38 4.18 7.29
N ARG A 101 -1.70 5.22 6.81
CA ARG A 101 -1.71 6.56 7.43
C ARG A 101 -3.11 7.16 7.52
N TYR A 102 -3.91 7.02 6.44
CA TYR A 102 -5.28 7.52 6.41
C TYR A 102 -6.21 6.70 7.30
N VAL A 103 -6.02 5.39 7.35
CA VAL A 103 -6.80 4.50 8.23
C VAL A 103 -6.53 4.82 9.70
N VAL A 104 -5.26 4.90 10.11
CA VAL A 104 -4.88 5.25 11.49
C VAL A 104 -5.40 6.63 11.87
N SER A 105 -5.24 7.64 11.00
CA SER A 105 -5.76 9.00 11.26
C SER A 105 -7.28 9.01 11.48
N ARG A 106 -8.03 8.21 10.71
CA ARG A 106 -9.49 8.14 10.87
C ARG A 106 -9.91 7.38 12.10
N LEU A 107 -9.26 6.25 12.41
CA LEU A 107 -9.51 5.50 13.65
C LEU A 107 -9.21 6.37 14.87
N GLY A 108 -8.11 7.13 14.86
CA GLY A 108 -7.77 8.05 15.95
C GLY A 108 -8.79 9.17 16.14
N ARG A 109 -9.38 9.70 15.06
CA ARG A 109 -10.44 10.73 15.13
C ARG A 109 -11.73 10.23 15.77
N ILE A 110 -11.98 8.93 15.71
CA ILE A 110 -13.17 8.30 16.28
C ILE A 110 -12.94 7.96 17.78
N GLY A 111 -11.70 8.02 18.23
CA GLY A 111 -11.34 7.63 19.60
C GLY A 111 -11.11 6.13 19.75
N SER A 112 -10.62 5.46 18.71
CA SER A 112 -10.27 4.04 18.76
C SER A 112 -8.86 3.86 19.30
N GLN A 113 -8.64 2.81 20.07
CA GLN A 113 -7.29 2.39 20.43
C GLN A 113 -6.65 1.67 19.23
N ILE A 114 -5.41 2.00 18.91
CA ILE A 114 -4.74 1.49 17.72
C ILE A 114 -3.38 0.95 18.09
N VAL A 115 -3.15 -0.32 17.77
CA VAL A 115 -1.81 -0.93 17.80
C VAL A 115 -1.24 -0.87 16.39
N VAL A 116 -0.08 -0.28 16.25
CA VAL A 116 0.64 -0.11 14.98
C VAL A 116 1.93 -0.93 15.02
N PRO A 117 1.91 -2.18 14.54
CA PRO A 117 3.13 -2.95 14.35
C PRO A 117 3.97 -2.35 13.23
N HIS A 118 5.24 -2.02 13.49
CA HIS A 118 6.15 -1.42 12.51
C HIS A 118 7.52 -2.10 12.50
N ARG A 119 8.25 -1.91 11.39
CA ARG A 119 9.61 -2.40 11.18
C ARG A 119 10.62 -1.27 10.96
N CYS A 120 10.12 -0.06 10.87
CA CYS A 120 10.90 1.16 10.65
C CYS A 120 11.48 1.67 11.96
N ASP A 121 12.43 2.59 11.85
CA ASP A 121 12.94 3.32 13.01
C ASP A 121 11.83 4.13 13.69
N GLN A 122 12.03 4.42 14.97
CA GLN A 122 11.06 5.17 15.77
C GLN A 122 10.79 6.57 15.19
N TYR A 123 11.78 7.20 14.57
CA TYR A 123 11.61 8.50 13.91
C TYR A 123 10.62 8.46 12.75
N ASP A 124 10.66 7.40 11.96
CA ASP A 124 9.75 7.21 10.82
C ASP A 124 8.30 6.96 11.23
N THR A 125 8.06 6.70 12.52
CA THR A 125 6.72 6.46 13.06
C THR A 125 6.17 7.63 13.88
N MET A 126 6.97 8.67 14.13
CA MET A 126 6.59 9.83 14.95
C MET A 126 5.34 10.56 14.43
N TYR A 127 5.10 10.55 13.12
CA TYR A 127 3.93 11.20 12.52
C TYR A 127 2.59 10.55 12.94
N PHE A 128 2.60 9.35 13.52
CA PHE A 128 1.39 8.74 14.06
C PHE A 128 0.95 9.35 15.38
N LYS A 129 1.88 9.81 16.21
CA LYS A 129 1.57 10.33 17.55
C LYS A 129 0.49 11.43 17.56
N PRO A 130 0.51 12.44 16.66
CA PRO A 130 -0.51 13.49 16.63
C PRO A 130 -1.85 13.02 16.02
N MET A 131 -1.95 11.81 15.46
CA MET A 131 -3.18 11.31 14.84
C MET A 131 -4.24 10.85 15.86
N GLY A 132 -3.82 10.53 17.09
CA GLY A 132 -4.69 10.13 18.19
C GLY A 132 -4.48 11.00 19.44
N ASP A 133 -5.20 10.67 20.51
CA ASP A 133 -4.98 11.23 21.84
C ASP A 133 -3.87 10.45 22.57
N LEU A 134 -3.47 10.91 23.74
CA LEU A 134 -2.43 10.26 24.55
C LEU A 134 -2.83 8.81 24.89
N GLY A 135 -1.93 7.87 24.58
CA GLY A 135 -2.15 6.45 24.83
C GLY A 135 -3.09 5.73 23.87
N GLN A 136 -3.70 6.42 22.89
CA GLN A 136 -4.55 5.78 21.89
C GLN A 136 -3.75 5.02 20.83
N ILE A 137 -2.57 5.51 20.45
CA ILE A 137 -1.74 4.90 19.42
C ILE A 137 -0.52 4.27 20.10
N ILE A 138 -0.45 2.94 20.00
CA ILE A 138 0.64 2.13 20.55
C ILE A 138 1.52 1.69 19.38
N LEU A 139 2.76 2.15 19.39
CA LEU A 139 3.77 1.74 18.41
C LEU A 139 4.48 0.49 18.94
N MET A 140 4.55 -0.56 18.14
CA MET A 140 5.16 -1.83 18.51
C MET A 140 6.07 -2.34 17.39
N GLU A 141 7.27 -2.73 17.71
CA GLU A 141 8.15 -3.41 16.77
C GLU A 141 7.67 -4.84 16.51
N TRP A 142 7.66 -5.24 15.26
CA TRP A 142 7.28 -6.58 14.86
C TRP A 142 8.15 -7.12 13.72
N ASN A 143 8.23 -8.45 13.65
CA ASN A 143 8.86 -9.13 12.55
C ASN A 143 7.85 -10.06 11.88
N ALA A 144 7.71 -9.96 10.56
CA ALA A 144 6.75 -10.75 9.79
C ALA A 144 7.02 -12.28 9.81
N ARG A 145 8.24 -12.69 10.14
CA ARG A 145 8.64 -14.11 10.27
C ARG A 145 8.49 -14.64 11.68
N ASP A 146 8.31 -13.78 12.67
CA ASP A 146 8.18 -14.15 14.07
C ASP A 146 6.70 -14.19 14.48
N LYS A 147 6.19 -15.40 14.76
CA LYS A 147 4.80 -15.63 15.17
C LYS A 147 4.49 -15.03 16.53
N ASP A 148 5.45 -14.98 17.42
CA ASP A 148 5.23 -14.45 18.77
C ASP A 148 5.11 -12.93 18.75
N SER A 149 5.81 -12.24 17.83
CA SER A 149 5.62 -10.81 17.62
C SER A 149 4.22 -10.49 17.07
N ILE A 150 3.70 -11.35 16.17
CA ILE A 150 2.32 -11.22 15.67
C ILE A 150 1.31 -11.42 16.81
N ARG A 151 1.46 -12.46 17.63
CA ARG A 151 0.56 -12.73 18.78
C ARG A 151 0.54 -11.58 19.78
N ARG A 152 1.72 -11.03 20.12
CA ARG A 152 1.81 -9.86 21.00
C ARG A 152 1.08 -8.65 20.46
N ALA A 153 1.16 -8.41 19.14
CA ALA A 153 0.46 -7.32 18.50
C ALA A 153 -1.07 -7.48 18.52
N LEU A 154 -1.58 -8.71 18.58
CA LEU A 154 -3.01 -9.02 18.59
C LEU A 154 -3.62 -9.10 19.99
N GLU A 155 -2.82 -9.16 21.04
CA GLU A 155 -3.24 -9.51 22.41
C GLU A 155 -4.42 -8.68 22.95
N ASN A 156 -4.48 -7.39 22.60
CA ASN A 156 -5.49 -6.47 23.12
C ASN A 156 -6.44 -5.93 22.04
N SER A 157 -6.53 -6.61 20.90
CA SER A 157 -7.29 -6.11 19.75
C SER A 157 -8.60 -6.88 19.56
N ASN A 158 -9.64 -6.18 19.12
CA ASN A 158 -10.91 -6.78 18.70
C ASN A 158 -11.11 -6.74 17.18
N VAL A 159 -10.31 -5.96 16.47
CA VAL A 159 -10.32 -5.86 15.00
C VAL A 159 -8.89 -5.92 14.48
N VAL A 160 -8.68 -6.65 13.41
CA VAL A 160 -7.39 -6.72 12.72
C VAL A 160 -7.53 -6.24 11.29
N ILE A 161 -6.67 -5.31 10.89
CA ILE A 161 -6.64 -4.75 9.55
C ILE A 161 -5.28 -5.05 8.94
N ASN A 162 -5.27 -5.85 7.88
CA ASN A 162 -4.06 -6.20 7.15
C ASN A 162 -3.91 -5.38 5.87
N LEU A 163 -3.01 -4.42 5.89
CA LEU A 163 -2.63 -3.55 4.77
C LEU A 163 -1.21 -3.83 4.29
N VAL A 164 -0.62 -4.96 4.69
CA VAL A 164 0.74 -5.32 4.29
C VAL A 164 0.81 -5.47 2.78
N GLY A 165 1.75 -4.77 2.16
CA GLY A 165 1.97 -4.83 0.74
C GLY A 165 3.28 -4.16 0.33
N LYS A 166 3.81 -4.56 -0.82
CA LYS A 166 4.99 -3.97 -1.46
C LYS A 166 4.83 -4.00 -2.97
N GLU A 167 5.38 -3.00 -3.67
CA GLU A 167 5.24 -2.89 -5.12
C GLU A 167 6.33 -3.62 -5.91
N TRP A 168 7.43 -3.95 -5.27
CA TRP A 168 8.57 -4.67 -5.86
C TRP A 168 9.10 -5.76 -4.93
N GLU A 169 9.69 -6.77 -5.52
CA GLU A 169 10.37 -7.82 -4.76
C GLU A 169 11.70 -7.30 -4.20
N THR A 170 12.04 -7.72 -3.00
CA THR A 170 13.32 -7.42 -2.38
C THR A 170 14.14 -8.71 -2.22
N LYS A 171 15.43 -8.59 -1.94
CA LYS A 171 16.29 -9.74 -1.67
C LYS A 171 15.73 -10.63 -0.54
N ASN A 172 15.08 -10.03 0.46
CA ASN A 172 14.62 -10.73 1.67
C ASN A 172 13.16 -11.21 1.58
N TYR A 173 12.32 -10.58 0.74
CA TYR A 173 10.89 -10.88 0.63
C TYR A 173 10.46 -10.87 -0.84
N ARG A 174 9.92 -11.99 -1.29
CA ARG A 174 9.25 -12.12 -2.59
C ARG A 174 7.78 -11.75 -2.48
N PHE A 175 7.09 -11.59 -3.60
CA PHE A 175 5.65 -11.31 -3.60
C PHE A 175 4.84 -12.40 -2.91
N GLU A 176 5.25 -13.67 -3.06
CA GLU A 176 4.63 -14.80 -2.40
C GLU A 176 4.69 -14.68 -0.87
N ASP A 177 5.85 -14.30 -0.33
CA ASP A 177 6.00 -14.09 1.11
C ASP A 177 5.07 -13.00 1.61
N VAL A 178 5.02 -11.84 0.89
CA VAL A 178 4.31 -10.64 1.32
C VAL A 178 2.80 -10.78 1.18
N PHE A 179 2.32 -11.41 0.08
CA PHE A 179 0.89 -11.44 -0.25
C PHE A 179 0.19 -12.75 0.11
N VAL A 180 0.94 -13.83 0.33
CA VAL A 180 0.37 -15.14 0.70
C VAL A 180 0.77 -15.52 2.12
N SER A 181 2.06 -15.72 2.38
CA SER A 181 2.52 -16.30 3.63
C SER A 181 2.26 -15.39 4.85
N ILE A 182 2.55 -14.10 4.75
CA ILE A 182 2.34 -13.14 5.86
C ILE A 182 0.85 -12.95 6.16
N PRO A 183 -0.04 -12.67 5.19
CA PRO A 183 -1.47 -12.57 5.44
C PRO A 183 -2.08 -13.85 6.03
N GLN A 184 -1.65 -15.02 5.56
CA GLN A 184 -2.08 -16.31 6.09
C GLN A 184 -1.69 -16.47 7.57
N GLN A 185 -0.45 -16.15 7.93
CA GLN A 185 0.01 -16.21 9.32
C GLN A 185 -0.74 -15.24 10.23
N ILE A 186 -1.02 -14.02 9.76
CA ILE A 186 -1.82 -13.03 10.50
C ILE A 186 -3.26 -13.54 10.67
N ALA A 187 -3.89 -14.07 9.62
CA ALA A 187 -5.24 -14.62 9.68
C ALA A 187 -5.33 -15.79 10.68
N LYS A 188 -4.37 -16.70 10.63
CA LYS A 188 -4.26 -17.82 11.57
C LYS A 188 -4.12 -17.35 13.02
N ALA A 189 -3.20 -16.41 13.28
CA ALA A 189 -3.00 -15.85 14.61
C ALA A 189 -4.25 -15.09 15.11
N THR A 190 -4.96 -14.40 14.21
CA THR A 190 -6.23 -13.70 14.51
C THR A 190 -7.32 -14.69 14.93
N ARG A 191 -7.43 -15.84 14.24
CA ARG A 191 -8.34 -16.92 14.61
C ARG A 191 -7.98 -17.54 15.97
N GLU A 192 -6.69 -17.82 16.19
CA GLU A 192 -6.17 -18.36 17.47
C GLU A 192 -6.42 -17.41 18.63
N ALA A 193 -6.36 -16.09 18.40
CA ALA A 193 -6.67 -15.06 19.40
C ALA A 193 -8.18 -14.88 19.66
N GLY A 194 -9.07 -15.51 18.88
CA GLY A 194 -10.53 -15.40 19.02
C GLY A 194 -11.09 -14.04 18.58
N ILE A 195 -10.39 -13.32 17.73
CA ILE A 195 -10.84 -12.02 17.20
C ILE A 195 -11.88 -12.27 16.10
N THR A 196 -12.98 -11.55 16.15
CA THR A 196 -14.13 -11.78 15.26
C THR A 196 -14.07 -11.01 13.94
N LYS A 197 -13.26 -9.96 13.83
CA LYS A 197 -13.17 -9.14 12.64
C LYS A 197 -11.76 -9.08 12.07
N PHE A 198 -11.63 -9.54 10.82
CA PHE A 198 -10.39 -9.48 10.05
C PHE A 198 -10.65 -8.84 8.69
N ILE A 199 -9.95 -7.74 8.40
CA ILE A 199 -10.04 -7.04 7.11
C ILE A 199 -8.74 -7.23 6.35
N HIS A 200 -8.84 -7.75 5.13
CA HIS A 200 -7.71 -7.96 4.24
C HIS A 200 -7.81 -7.09 2.99
N MET A 201 -6.71 -6.41 2.67
CA MET A 201 -6.61 -5.56 1.48
C MET A 201 -6.02 -6.32 0.30
N SER A 202 -6.84 -6.54 -0.73
CA SER A 202 -6.45 -7.13 -2.00
C SER A 202 -6.31 -6.06 -3.11
N HIS A 203 -6.66 -6.40 -4.33
CA HIS A 203 -6.69 -5.52 -5.50
C HIS A 203 -7.86 -5.89 -6.40
N LEU A 204 -8.46 -4.91 -7.10
CA LEU A 204 -9.62 -5.15 -7.96
C LEU A 204 -9.33 -6.21 -9.03
N ASN A 205 -8.20 -6.08 -9.72
CA ASN A 205 -7.78 -6.98 -10.79
C ASN A 205 -7.02 -8.22 -10.30
N ALA A 206 -7.19 -8.62 -9.03
CA ALA A 206 -6.56 -9.83 -8.51
C ALA A 206 -7.15 -11.06 -9.19
N ASP A 207 -6.35 -11.72 -10.04
CA ASP A 207 -6.69 -12.93 -10.77
C ASP A 207 -5.46 -13.85 -10.86
N ILE A 208 -5.69 -15.15 -10.65
CA ILE A 208 -4.66 -16.20 -10.72
C ILE A 208 -4.06 -16.30 -12.14
N ARG A 209 -4.86 -15.97 -13.18
CA ARG A 209 -4.43 -16.00 -14.59
C ARG A 209 -3.79 -14.73 -15.10
N SER A 210 -3.66 -13.70 -14.25
CA SER A 210 -3.07 -12.42 -14.64
C SER A 210 -1.62 -12.56 -15.12
N SER A 211 -1.20 -11.72 -16.07
CA SER A 211 0.20 -11.62 -16.51
C SER A 211 1.12 -11.09 -15.42
N SER A 212 0.60 -10.20 -14.55
CA SER A 212 1.33 -9.61 -13.42
C SER A 212 1.49 -10.60 -12.27
N LYS A 213 2.73 -10.79 -11.80
CA LYS A 213 3.03 -11.60 -10.61
C LYS A 213 2.37 -11.04 -9.35
N TYR A 214 2.33 -9.71 -9.24
CA TYR A 214 1.70 -9.01 -8.12
C TYR A 214 0.22 -9.39 -8.01
N LEU A 215 -0.54 -9.31 -9.09
CA LEU A 215 -1.97 -9.61 -9.11
C LEU A 215 -2.26 -11.09 -8.86
N ARG A 216 -1.43 -11.99 -9.42
CA ARG A 216 -1.54 -13.44 -9.15
C ARG A 216 -1.38 -13.76 -7.67
N ASN A 217 -0.30 -13.25 -7.05
CA ASN A 217 -0.05 -13.51 -5.63
C ASN A 217 -1.10 -12.87 -4.72
N LYS A 218 -1.69 -11.74 -5.12
CA LYS A 218 -2.84 -11.15 -4.42
C LYS A 218 -4.05 -12.09 -4.45
N ALA A 219 -4.37 -12.68 -5.60
CA ALA A 219 -5.48 -13.63 -5.73
C ALA A 219 -5.25 -14.91 -4.90
N VAL A 220 -4.02 -15.47 -4.94
CA VAL A 220 -3.65 -16.62 -4.10
C VAL A 220 -3.75 -16.26 -2.61
N GLY A 221 -3.33 -15.06 -2.24
CA GLY A 221 -3.41 -14.56 -0.86
C GLY A 221 -4.85 -14.41 -0.36
N GLU A 222 -5.79 -13.98 -1.22
CA GLU A 222 -7.23 -13.94 -0.87
C GLU A 222 -7.73 -15.33 -0.46
N ASN A 223 -7.41 -16.36 -1.26
CA ASN A 223 -7.81 -17.73 -0.99
C ASN A 223 -7.16 -18.24 0.31
N ALA A 224 -5.84 -18.05 0.47
CA ALA A 224 -5.12 -18.46 1.67
C ALA A 224 -5.66 -17.80 2.97
N VAL A 225 -6.10 -16.55 2.87
CA VAL A 225 -6.74 -15.85 4.00
C VAL A 225 -8.11 -16.44 4.30
N ARG A 226 -8.93 -16.75 3.29
CA ARG A 226 -10.26 -17.35 3.48
C ARG A 226 -10.20 -18.75 4.03
N ASP A 227 -9.20 -19.53 3.63
CA ASP A 227 -8.99 -20.90 4.15
C ASP A 227 -8.68 -20.87 5.65
N GLU A 228 -7.93 -19.87 6.12
CA GLU A 228 -7.64 -19.72 7.55
C GLU A 228 -8.73 -19.00 8.33
N PHE A 229 -9.38 -18.00 7.73
CA PHE A 229 -10.41 -17.17 8.36
C PHE A 229 -11.59 -16.95 7.40
N PRO A 230 -12.60 -17.83 7.39
CA PRO A 230 -13.73 -17.78 6.44
C PRO A 230 -14.52 -16.46 6.49
N ASP A 231 -14.67 -15.88 7.69
CA ASP A 231 -15.40 -14.62 7.91
C ASP A 231 -14.56 -13.37 7.57
N ALA A 232 -13.43 -13.53 6.88
CA ALA A 232 -12.59 -12.41 6.49
C ALA A 232 -13.32 -11.45 5.54
N ILE A 233 -13.22 -10.16 5.81
CA ILE A 233 -13.69 -9.11 4.93
C ILE A 233 -12.59 -8.82 3.92
N ILE A 234 -12.83 -9.06 2.63
CA ILE A 234 -11.85 -8.80 1.59
C ILE A 234 -12.23 -7.50 0.87
N MET A 235 -11.31 -6.55 0.83
CA MET A 235 -11.48 -5.30 0.12
C MET A 235 -10.63 -5.29 -1.14
N LYS A 236 -11.26 -5.06 -2.29
CA LYS A 236 -10.65 -5.00 -3.62
C LYS A 236 -10.66 -3.57 -4.17
N PRO A 237 -9.70 -2.73 -3.80
CA PRO A 237 -9.61 -1.40 -4.38
C PRO A 237 -9.10 -1.47 -5.81
N SER A 238 -9.54 -0.53 -6.65
CA SER A 238 -8.89 -0.17 -7.89
C SER A 238 -7.58 0.60 -7.62
N GLU A 239 -6.96 1.18 -8.65
CA GLU A 239 -5.76 2.00 -8.42
C GLU A 239 -6.09 3.21 -7.54
N MET A 240 -5.43 3.29 -6.38
CA MET A 240 -5.67 4.34 -5.39
C MET A 240 -4.86 5.59 -5.72
N PHE A 241 -5.50 6.75 -5.67
CA PHE A 241 -4.83 8.03 -5.82
C PHE A 241 -4.92 8.89 -4.54
N GLY A 242 -3.92 9.74 -4.31
CA GLY A 242 -3.81 10.59 -3.12
C GLY A 242 -2.47 11.34 -3.07
N ARG A 243 -2.19 12.04 -1.99
CA ARG A 243 -0.99 12.91 -1.89
C ARG A 243 0.33 12.15 -2.03
N GLU A 244 0.43 10.97 -1.44
CA GLU A 244 1.62 10.11 -1.47
C GLU A 244 1.40 8.88 -2.35
N ASP A 245 0.55 8.98 -3.35
CA ASP A 245 0.24 7.88 -4.25
C ASP A 245 1.43 7.52 -5.15
N ARG A 246 1.34 6.34 -5.71
CA ARG A 246 2.30 5.83 -6.67
C ARG A 246 1.70 5.66 -8.07
N PHE A 247 0.52 6.24 -8.31
CA PHE A 247 -0.17 6.21 -9.59
C PHE A 247 -0.13 7.58 -10.28
N PHE A 248 -0.76 8.63 -9.74
CA PHE A 248 -0.72 9.98 -10.31
C PHE A 248 0.67 10.58 -10.23
N ASN A 249 1.33 10.43 -9.08
CA ASN A 249 2.69 10.92 -8.90
C ASN A 249 3.70 10.20 -9.79
N TYR A 250 3.47 8.93 -10.13
CA TYR A 250 4.31 8.21 -11.07
C TYR A 250 4.31 8.90 -12.44
N TYR A 251 3.13 9.19 -13.01
CA TYR A 251 3.04 9.90 -14.28
C TYR A 251 3.51 11.35 -14.17
N ALA A 252 3.17 12.07 -13.12
CA ALA A 252 3.59 13.45 -12.92
C ALA A 252 5.12 13.60 -12.72
N ASN A 253 5.80 12.58 -12.19
CA ASN A 253 7.25 12.54 -12.02
C ASN A 253 8.00 12.16 -13.30
N MET A 254 7.35 11.62 -14.32
CA MET A 254 7.98 11.29 -15.62
C MET A 254 8.52 12.49 -16.39
N ARG A 255 8.41 13.70 -15.84
CA ARG A 255 8.97 14.95 -16.39
C ARG A 255 10.46 14.91 -16.72
N TRP A 256 11.21 14.00 -16.10
CA TRP A 256 12.65 13.85 -16.33
C TRP A 256 12.99 13.39 -17.76
N PHE A 257 12.01 12.81 -18.46
CA PHE A 257 12.12 12.40 -19.86
C PHE A 257 11.68 13.51 -20.84
N GLY A 258 11.93 14.78 -20.54
CA GLY A 258 11.56 15.89 -21.43
C GLY A 258 10.05 16.00 -21.69
N ASN A 259 9.22 15.60 -20.74
CA ASN A 259 7.75 15.46 -20.83
C ASN A 259 7.26 14.38 -21.81
N ALA A 260 8.14 13.59 -22.42
CA ALA A 260 7.74 12.42 -23.19
C ALA A 260 7.33 11.29 -22.25
N ILE A 261 6.10 10.78 -22.39
CA ILE A 261 5.58 9.74 -21.55
C ILE A 261 5.48 8.45 -22.37
N PRO A 262 6.26 7.43 -22.02
CA PRO A 262 6.14 6.13 -22.66
C PRO A 262 4.85 5.45 -22.21
N LEU A 263 3.92 5.23 -23.13
CA LEU A 263 2.69 4.49 -22.90
C LEU A 263 2.62 3.30 -23.84
N MET A 264 2.29 2.11 -23.34
CA MET A 264 2.01 0.97 -24.20
C MET A 264 0.71 1.25 -24.98
N ASP A 265 0.75 1.08 -26.29
CA ASP A 265 -0.39 1.35 -27.19
C ASP A 265 -1.02 2.75 -26.96
N LEU A 266 -0.21 3.76 -26.58
CA LEU A 266 -0.68 5.10 -26.19
C LEU A 266 -1.71 5.11 -25.04
N GLY A 267 -1.90 4.02 -24.32
CA GLY A 267 -2.92 3.91 -23.25
C GLY A 267 -4.38 3.92 -23.72
N LYS A 268 -4.64 3.81 -25.03
CA LYS A 268 -5.99 3.91 -25.61
C LYS A 268 -6.85 2.66 -25.40
N LYS A 269 -6.23 1.53 -25.06
CA LYS A 269 -6.92 0.26 -24.82
C LYS A 269 -7.20 0.00 -23.35
N THR A 270 -6.59 0.76 -22.45
CA THR A 270 -6.66 0.52 -21.01
C THR A 270 -7.67 1.46 -20.37
N VAL A 271 -8.65 0.91 -19.69
CA VAL A 271 -9.65 1.66 -18.93
C VAL A 271 -9.33 1.52 -17.44
N LYS A 272 -9.26 2.64 -16.73
CA LYS A 272 -9.01 2.72 -15.30
C LYS A 272 -10.17 3.40 -14.58
N GLN A 273 -10.43 2.95 -13.36
CA GLN A 273 -11.46 3.50 -12.49
C GLN A 273 -10.84 3.87 -11.12
N PRO A 274 -9.99 4.91 -11.08
CA PRO A 274 -9.22 5.23 -9.88
C PRO A 274 -10.11 5.65 -8.72
N ILE A 275 -9.71 5.25 -7.50
CA ILE A 275 -10.41 5.57 -6.25
C ILE A 275 -9.54 6.44 -5.34
N HIS A 276 -10.17 7.40 -4.66
CA HIS A 276 -9.46 8.25 -3.71
C HIS A 276 -9.17 7.49 -2.40
N VAL A 277 -7.93 7.58 -1.91
CA VAL A 277 -7.46 6.86 -0.71
C VAL A 277 -8.30 7.12 0.55
N VAL A 278 -8.82 8.35 0.68
CA VAL A 278 -9.66 8.74 1.83
C VAL A 278 -10.99 7.97 1.83
N ASP A 279 -11.54 7.67 0.65
CA ASP A 279 -12.81 6.95 0.54
C ASP A 279 -12.61 5.45 0.82
N VAL A 280 -11.47 4.88 0.42
CA VAL A 280 -11.05 3.52 0.83
C VAL A 280 -10.88 3.46 2.36
N ALA A 281 -10.26 4.46 2.97
CA ALA A 281 -10.12 4.50 4.42
C ALA A 281 -11.46 4.63 5.14
N LYS A 282 -12.45 5.38 4.57
CA LYS A 282 -13.82 5.41 5.09
C LYS A 282 -14.48 4.03 4.98
N ALA A 283 -14.30 3.33 3.84
CA ALA A 283 -14.86 2.01 3.61
C ALA A 283 -14.37 0.99 4.64
N ILE A 284 -13.07 1.00 4.95
CA ILE A 284 -12.51 0.15 6.00
C ILE A 284 -13.20 0.42 7.34
N ILE A 285 -13.38 1.69 7.71
CA ILE A 285 -13.98 2.04 8.99
C ILE A 285 -15.47 1.72 9.02
N SER A 286 -16.20 1.92 7.93
CA SER A 286 -17.60 1.52 7.82
C SER A 286 -17.73 0.02 8.02
N ALA A 287 -16.90 -0.79 7.36
CA ALA A 287 -16.88 -2.25 7.51
C ALA A 287 -16.47 -2.70 8.93
N VAL A 288 -15.59 -1.96 9.62
CA VAL A 288 -15.27 -2.24 11.04
C VAL A 288 -16.51 -2.09 11.91
N ARG A 289 -17.36 -1.10 11.64
CA ARG A 289 -18.57 -0.83 12.43
C ARG A 289 -19.75 -1.73 12.09
N ASP A 290 -19.82 -2.16 10.83
CA ASP A 290 -20.91 -2.99 10.34
C ASP A 290 -20.69 -4.47 10.75
N PRO A 291 -21.59 -5.05 11.55
CA PRO A 291 -21.51 -6.46 11.90
C PRO A 291 -21.80 -7.40 10.71
N GLU A 292 -22.59 -6.95 9.74
CA GLU A 292 -22.98 -7.76 8.59
C GLU A 292 -21.91 -7.77 7.47
N ALA A 293 -20.82 -7.01 7.62
CA ALA A 293 -19.73 -6.98 6.66
C ALA A 293 -18.89 -8.26 6.65
N ASN A 294 -18.98 -9.09 7.68
CA ASN A 294 -18.16 -10.30 7.83
C ASN A 294 -18.37 -11.27 6.67
N GLY A 295 -17.27 -11.84 6.17
CA GLY A 295 -17.28 -12.81 5.06
C GLY A 295 -17.52 -12.20 3.67
N LYS A 296 -17.88 -10.91 3.58
CA LYS A 296 -18.15 -10.26 2.29
C LYS A 296 -16.87 -9.78 1.59
N THR A 297 -16.93 -9.71 0.27
CA THR A 297 -15.91 -9.09 -0.57
C THR A 297 -16.48 -7.82 -1.15
N TYR A 298 -15.76 -6.70 -0.96
CA TYR A 298 -16.18 -5.39 -1.46
C TYR A 298 -15.31 -4.95 -2.63
N ALA A 299 -15.95 -4.54 -3.73
CA ALA A 299 -15.27 -3.91 -4.86
C ALA A 299 -15.24 -2.39 -4.64
N LEU A 300 -14.07 -1.84 -4.35
CA LEU A 300 -13.89 -0.42 -4.08
C LEU A 300 -13.40 0.28 -5.34
N VAL A 301 -14.31 0.96 -6.03
CA VAL A 301 -14.03 1.63 -7.31
C VAL A 301 -14.43 3.09 -7.27
N GLY A 302 -13.79 3.92 -8.08
CA GLY A 302 -14.18 5.32 -8.23
C GLY A 302 -15.48 5.48 -9.01
N PRO A 303 -16.07 6.69 -9.04
CA PRO A 303 -17.37 6.92 -9.70
C PRO A 303 -17.26 6.87 -11.23
N ASN A 304 -16.16 7.32 -11.79
CA ASN A 304 -15.98 7.47 -13.23
C ASN A 304 -14.89 6.56 -13.78
N ARG A 305 -15.05 6.16 -15.02
CA ARG A 305 -14.09 5.37 -15.80
C ARG A 305 -13.40 6.26 -16.81
N TYR A 306 -12.10 6.08 -16.94
CA TYR A 306 -11.26 6.88 -17.83
C TYR A 306 -10.36 5.98 -18.68
N LEU A 307 -10.12 6.38 -19.93
CA LEU A 307 -8.98 5.83 -20.68
C LEU A 307 -7.69 6.29 -20.02
N LEU A 308 -6.71 5.41 -19.95
CA LEU A 308 -5.40 5.75 -19.36
C LEU A 308 -4.77 6.95 -20.07
N HIS A 309 -4.93 7.06 -21.40
CA HIS A 309 -4.48 8.21 -22.20
C HIS A 309 -5.08 9.53 -21.70
N ASP A 310 -6.40 9.59 -21.61
CA ASP A 310 -7.14 10.80 -21.22
C ASP A 310 -6.89 11.17 -19.76
N LEU A 311 -6.70 10.17 -18.91
CA LEU A 311 -6.35 10.37 -17.50
C LEU A 311 -4.95 10.99 -17.36
N VAL A 312 -3.97 10.49 -18.11
CA VAL A 312 -2.60 11.03 -18.09
C VAL A 312 -2.56 12.43 -18.74
N GLU A 313 -3.30 12.66 -19.84
CA GLU A 313 -3.46 14.00 -20.43
C GLU A 313 -4.02 14.98 -19.38
N TYR A 314 -5.05 14.58 -18.65
CA TYR A 314 -5.61 15.37 -17.56
C TYR A 314 -4.59 15.68 -16.44
N ILE A 315 -3.80 14.69 -16.01
CA ILE A 315 -2.74 14.89 -15.00
C ILE A 315 -1.76 15.98 -15.46
N TYR A 316 -1.35 15.96 -16.74
CA TYR A 316 -0.44 16.95 -17.30
C TYR A 316 -1.12 18.31 -17.46
N GLY A 317 -2.39 18.34 -17.84
CA GLY A 317 -3.20 19.56 -17.91
C GLY A 317 -3.26 20.26 -16.55
N VAL A 318 -3.59 19.53 -15.47
CA VAL A 318 -3.63 20.07 -14.10
C VAL A 318 -2.24 20.52 -13.62
N ALA A 319 -1.18 19.84 -14.04
CA ALA A 319 0.20 20.23 -13.74
C ALA A 319 0.72 21.41 -14.59
N HIS A 320 -0.09 21.96 -15.53
CA HIS A 320 0.28 23.00 -16.50
C HIS A 320 1.54 22.64 -17.30
N ARG A 321 1.56 21.42 -17.83
CA ARG A 321 2.68 20.88 -18.61
C ARG A 321 2.21 20.37 -19.95
N ARG A 322 3.09 20.43 -20.95
CA ARG A 322 2.81 19.84 -22.26
C ARG A 322 2.76 18.32 -22.11
N PHE A 323 1.75 17.71 -22.70
CA PHE A 323 1.60 16.27 -22.80
C PHE A 323 2.11 15.80 -24.16
N THR A 324 3.14 15.00 -24.18
CA THR A 324 3.72 14.41 -25.39
C THR A 324 3.77 12.90 -25.22
N PRO A 325 2.69 12.17 -25.57
CA PRO A 325 2.67 10.71 -25.45
C PRO A 325 3.57 10.08 -26.52
N TYR A 326 4.36 9.12 -26.10
CA TYR A 326 5.22 8.35 -26.98
C TYR A 326 4.80 6.88 -26.99
N PRO A 327 4.43 6.32 -28.16
CA PRO A 327 4.10 4.92 -28.27
C PRO A 327 5.37 4.08 -28.12
N LEU A 328 5.50 3.35 -27.03
CA LEU A 328 6.61 2.45 -26.84
C LEU A 328 6.16 1.01 -27.07
N PRO A 329 6.75 0.27 -28.04
CA PRO A 329 6.40 -1.13 -28.26
C PRO A 329 6.81 -1.96 -27.04
N ARG A 330 6.00 -2.98 -26.72
CA ARG A 330 6.15 -3.83 -25.52
C ARG A 330 7.58 -4.34 -25.29
N PRO A 331 8.32 -4.90 -26.29
CA PRO A 331 9.65 -5.45 -26.02
C PRO A 331 10.68 -4.38 -25.62
N LEU A 332 10.63 -3.19 -26.22
CA LEU A 332 11.51 -2.08 -25.84
C LEU A 332 11.20 -1.54 -24.44
N PHE A 333 9.91 -1.50 -24.10
CA PHE A 333 9.49 -1.09 -22.75
C PHE A 333 9.97 -2.07 -21.68
N GLN A 334 9.87 -3.38 -21.95
CA GLN A 334 10.37 -4.41 -21.06
C GLN A 334 11.90 -4.36 -20.88
N LEU A 335 12.64 -4.04 -21.96
CA LEU A 335 14.09 -3.86 -21.87
C LEU A 335 14.45 -2.64 -21.01
N ALA A 336 13.79 -1.51 -21.23
CA ALA A 336 14.01 -0.31 -20.43
C ALA A 336 13.69 -0.53 -18.95
N THR A 337 12.58 -1.21 -18.63
CA THR A 337 12.19 -1.51 -17.25
C THR A 337 13.17 -2.46 -16.56
N LYS A 338 13.78 -3.41 -17.26
CA LYS A 338 14.83 -4.26 -16.71
C LYS A 338 16.05 -3.45 -16.27
N ILE A 339 16.45 -2.45 -17.06
CA ILE A 339 17.57 -1.57 -16.72
C ILE A 339 17.23 -0.74 -15.45
N PHE A 340 16.05 -0.14 -15.39
CA PHE A 340 15.61 0.61 -14.20
C PHE A 340 15.41 -0.28 -12.95
N ALA A 341 15.06 -1.56 -13.14
CA ALA A 341 14.89 -2.51 -12.05
C ALA A 341 16.23 -2.99 -11.44
N MET A 342 17.37 -2.72 -12.10
CA MET A 342 18.70 -3.05 -11.57
C MET A 342 19.11 -2.18 -10.36
N ASN A 343 18.37 -1.11 -10.05
CA ASN A 343 18.65 -0.30 -8.87
C ASN A 343 18.39 -1.14 -7.59
N PRO A 344 19.42 -1.36 -6.74
CA PRO A 344 19.31 -2.24 -5.58
C PRO A 344 18.49 -1.65 -4.42
N PHE A 345 18.25 -0.34 -4.40
CA PHE A 345 17.56 0.32 -3.29
C PHE A 345 16.06 0.41 -3.52
N GLU A 346 15.62 1.29 -4.39
CA GLU A 346 14.21 1.49 -4.71
C GLU A 346 14.08 1.64 -6.22
N PRO A 347 13.62 0.61 -6.94
CA PRO A 347 13.41 0.71 -8.37
C PRO A 347 12.26 1.68 -8.65
N TRP A 348 12.51 2.70 -9.45
CA TRP A 348 11.50 3.67 -9.84
C TRP A 348 10.35 3.04 -10.63
N THR A 349 10.70 2.08 -11.48
CA THR A 349 9.73 1.29 -12.25
C THR A 349 10.20 -0.16 -12.37
N THR A 350 9.24 -1.08 -12.34
CA THR A 350 9.48 -2.52 -12.57
C THR A 350 8.60 -2.98 -13.72
N GLN A 351 9.00 -4.06 -14.37
CA GLN A 351 8.21 -4.65 -15.45
C GLN A 351 6.79 -4.96 -14.98
N ASP A 352 6.64 -5.55 -13.80
CA ASP A 352 5.35 -5.93 -13.23
C ASP A 352 4.45 -4.72 -12.94
N LYS A 353 5.02 -3.61 -12.45
CA LYS A 353 4.29 -2.35 -12.21
C LYS A 353 3.71 -1.78 -13.50
N VAL A 354 4.50 -1.80 -14.57
CA VAL A 354 4.07 -1.30 -15.86
C VAL A 354 2.97 -2.16 -16.46
N GLU A 355 3.12 -3.48 -16.41
CA GLU A 355 2.09 -4.40 -16.88
C GLU A 355 0.78 -4.20 -16.10
N ARG A 356 0.86 -4.06 -14.77
CA ARG A 356 -0.30 -3.79 -13.89
C ARG A 356 -1.02 -2.50 -14.28
N PHE A 357 -0.30 -1.42 -14.55
CA PHE A 357 -0.90 -0.14 -14.92
C PHE A 357 -1.60 -0.17 -16.28
N HIS A 358 -1.21 -1.09 -17.16
CA HIS A 358 -1.83 -1.24 -18.48
C HIS A 358 -2.88 -2.37 -18.55
N ILE A 359 -3.24 -2.98 -17.41
CA ILE A 359 -4.38 -3.91 -17.32
C ILE A 359 -5.65 -3.08 -17.09
N THR A 360 -6.70 -3.35 -17.87
CA THR A 360 -8.03 -2.72 -17.70
C THR A 360 -8.67 -3.17 -16.41
N ASP A 361 -9.31 -2.25 -15.70
CA ASP A 361 -9.99 -2.55 -14.44
C ASP A 361 -11.27 -3.34 -14.72
N MET A 362 -11.37 -4.51 -14.06
CA MET A 362 -12.53 -5.39 -14.18
C MET A 362 -13.74 -4.80 -13.46
N GLN A 363 -14.92 -5.07 -14.00
CA GLN A 363 -16.19 -4.75 -13.36
C GLN A 363 -16.74 -5.99 -12.65
N TYR A 364 -17.18 -5.80 -11.41
CA TYR A 364 -17.81 -6.82 -10.60
C TYR A 364 -19.22 -6.37 -10.18
N PRO A 365 -20.23 -6.42 -11.08
CA PRO A 365 -21.56 -5.91 -10.76
C PRO A 365 -22.27 -6.69 -9.64
N GLY A 366 -21.81 -7.91 -9.34
CA GLY A 366 -22.37 -8.74 -8.26
C GLY A 366 -21.71 -8.54 -6.89
N LEU A 367 -20.67 -7.71 -6.78
CA LEU A 367 -20.03 -7.46 -5.50
C LEU A 367 -20.53 -6.14 -4.89
N PRO A 368 -20.72 -6.09 -3.56
CA PRO A 368 -21.07 -4.85 -2.88
C PRO A 368 -19.96 -3.80 -3.05
N GLY A 369 -20.36 -2.55 -3.23
CA GLY A 369 -19.48 -1.43 -3.50
C GLY A 369 -19.32 -0.46 -2.32
N LEU A 370 -18.89 0.77 -2.64
CA LEU A 370 -18.79 1.86 -1.67
C LEU A 370 -20.17 2.33 -1.20
N GLU A 371 -21.17 2.29 -2.08
CA GLU A 371 -22.53 2.75 -1.81
C GLU A 371 -23.19 1.89 -0.74
N ASP A 372 -22.96 0.57 -0.76
CA ASP A 372 -23.45 -0.37 0.26
C ASP A 372 -22.86 -0.08 1.65
N LEU A 373 -21.67 0.53 1.70
CA LEU A 373 -21.04 0.99 2.94
C LEU A 373 -21.45 2.44 3.31
N GLY A 374 -22.41 3.03 2.59
CA GLY A 374 -22.89 4.39 2.84
C GLY A 374 -21.89 5.48 2.47
N ILE A 375 -21.02 5.25 1.48
CA ILE A 375 -19.96 6.17 1.09
C ILE A 375 -20.15 6.61 -0.35
N SER A 376 -20.29 7.93 -0.55
CA SER A 376 -20.21 8.54 -1.88
C SER A 376 -18.74 8.70 -2.30
N PRO A 377 -18.31 8.10 -3.41
CA PRO A 377 -16.94 8.22 -3.88
C PRO A 377 -16.66 9.63 -4.42
N SER A 378 -15.45 10.14 -4.12
CA SER A 378 -14.98 11.43 -4.65
C SER A 378 -14.50 11.26 -6.09
N THR A 379 -14.80 12.24 -6.96
CA THR A 379 -14.30 12.23 -8.35
C THR A 379 -12.82 12.61 -8.41
N VAL A 380 -12.17 12.24 -9.50
CA VAL A 380 -10.76 12.58 -9.75
C VAL A 380 -10.58 14.10 -9.80
N GLU A 381 -11.50 14.80 -10.46
CA GLU A 381 -11.45 16.24 -10.66
C GLU A 381 -11.50 17.03 -9.34
N GLN A 382 -12.29 16.54 -8.38
CA GLN A 382 -12.41 17.19 -7.07
C GLN A 382 -11.12 17.13 -6.25
N ARG A 383 -10.31 16.08 -6.43
CA ARG A 383 -9.15 15.80 -5.57
C ARG A 383 -7.79 15.92 -6.26
N SER A 384 -7.77 15.96 -7.58
CA SER A 384 -6.51 15.98 -8.35
C SER A 384 -5.63 17.17 -8.02
N ILE A 385 -6.22 18.34 -7.74
CA ILE A 385 -5.47 19.55 -7.43
C ILE A 385 -4.65 19.43 -6.14
N GLU A 386 -5.18 18.77 -5.12
CA GLU A 386 -4.46 18.55 -3.85
C GLU A 386 -3.17 17.74 -4.06
N ILE A 387 -3.18 16.84 -5.06
CA ILE A 387 -2.10 15.92 -5.36
C ILE A 387 -1.10 16.56 -6.30
N LEU A 388 -1.59 17.17 -7.40
CA LEU A 388 -0.79 17.60 -8.53
C LEU A 388 -0.22 19.03 -8.39
N ARG A 389 -0.73 19.84 -7.44
CA ARG A 389 -0.23 21.21 -7.19
C ARG A 389 1.28 21.27 -7.00
N ARG A 390 1.87 20.28 -6.34
CA ARG A 390 3.31 20.22 -6.11
C ARG A 390 4.14 20.03 -7.38
N HIS A 391 3.55 19.50 -8.44
CA HIS A 391 4.19 19.25 -9.72
C HIS A 391 4.11 20.44 -10.69
N ARG A 392 3.35 21.48 -10.34
CA ARG A 392 3.25 22.71 -11.14
C ARG A 392 4.57 23.45 -11.17
N LYS A 393 4.85 24.10 -12.31
CA LYS A 393 6.03 24.96 -12.47
C LYS A 393 5.92 26.20 -11.56
N SER A 394 4.72 26.79 -11.46
CA SER A 394 4.42 27.93 -10.59
C SER A 394 3.35 27.55 -9.58
N ARG A 395 3.71 27.53 -8.30
CA ARG A 395 2.81 27.09 -7.22
C ARG A 395 1.83 28.18 -6.78
N TYR A 396 2.12 29.43 -7.09
CA TYR A 396 1.40 30.61 -6.59
C TYR A 396 0.36 31.13 -7.55
N LEU A 397 0.35 30.72 -8.81
CA LEU A 397 -0.70 31.09 -9.77
C LEU A 397 -1.94 30.20 -9.50
N GLU A 398 -2.86 30.72 -8.74
CA GLU A 398 -4.09 30.02 -8.33
C GLU A 398 -5.26 30.24 -9.30
N THR A 399 -5.17 31.24 -10.16
CA THR A 399 -6.27 31.76 -10.98
C THR A 399 -6.77 30.81 -12.07
N GLU A 400 -6.12 29.65 -12.26
CA GLU A 400 -6.42 28.80 -13.41
C GLU A 400 -6.90 27.39 -13.04
N LEU A 401 -7.49 27.22 -11.87
CA LEU A 401 -8.11 25.96 -11.46
C LEU A 401 -9.23 25.54 -12.41
N GLU A 402 -9.98 26.52 -12.90
CA GLU A 402 -11.12 26.33 -13.78
C GLU A 402 -10.72 26.12 -15.25
N ALA A 403 -9.48 26.45 -15.62
CA ALA A 403 -9.01 26.35 -17.01
C ALA A 403 -8.76 24.91 -17.49
N THR A 404 -8.67 23.94 -16.58
CA THR A 404 -8.38 22.54 -16.96
C THR A 404 -9.69 21.82 -17.26
N LYS A 405 -9.84 21.37 -18.50
CA LYS A 405 -11.01 20.55 -18.89
C LYS A 405 -11.02 19.23 -18.11
N PRO A 406 -12.19 18.77 -17.66
CA PRO A 406 -12.33 17.48 -16.98
C PRO A 406 -11.85 16.34 -17.90
N ALA A 407 -11.38 15.25 -17.30
CA ALA A 407 -10.97 14.08 -18.06
C ALA A 407 -12.19 13.45 -18.77
N LYS A 408 -11.99 12.96 -19.99
CA LYS A 408 -13.06 12.31 -20.74
C LYS A 408 -13.41 10.98 -20.06
N THR A 409 -14.68 10.82 -19.72
CA THR A 409 -15.23 9.59 -19.15
C THR A 409 -15.63 8.63 -20.24
N VAL A 410 -15.51 7.34 -19.96
CA VAL A 410 -15.94 6.27 -20.84
C VAL A 410 -17.20 5.66 -20.24
N ASN A 411 -18.31 5.89 -20.91
CA ASN A 411 -19.60 5.27 -20.56
C ASN A 411 -19.74 3.99 -21.40
N PHE A 412 -19.76 2.84 -20.74
CA PHE A 412 -20.12 1.55 -21.34
C PHE A 412 -21.24 0.94 -20.51
#